data_57d572891cb470701009fdc466dff878
#
_entry.id   57d572891cb470701009fdc466dff878
#
_cell.length_a   1.000
_cell.length_b   1.000
_cell.length_c   1.000
_cell.angle_alpha   90.00
_cell.angle_beta   90.00
_cell.angle_gamma   90.00
#
_symmetry.space_group_name_H-M   'P 1'
#
loop_
_entity.id
_entity.type
_entity.pdbx_description
1 polymer ?
#
loop_
_entity_poly.entity_id
_entity_poly.type
_entity_poly.pdbx_seq_one_letter_code
_entity_poly.pdbx_strand_id
1 'polypeptide(L)'
;STVIAAVVAESLGPVRSYQPKARDGGQRVRELFIQTFPRFKEFEPHMRAALQLSLEHESLERVGLLEEPRYRRGFRRGLLERAAGPLRQQLGRRRYDRLMKALSIVYGIEPYVVLKDIWGSGDREVEEIAGWIVDAMVDAALRESGSR
;
A
#
# COMPACT_ATOMS: atom_id res chain seq x y z
N SER A 1 1.39 13.11 15.59
CA SER A 1 1.99 14.41 15.76
C SER A 1 2.61 14.94 14.46
N THR A 2 2.87 16.23 14.45
CA THR A 2 3.45 16.92 13.29
C THR A 2 4.83 16.37 12.94
N VAL A 3 5.63 16.00 13.93
CA VAL A 3 6.98 15.46 13.72
C VAL A 3 6.94 14.13 13.02
N ILE A 4 6.09 13.22 13.46
CA ILE A 4 5.93 11.89 12.81
C ILE A 4 5.47 12.07 11.36
N ALA A 5 4.47 12.91 11.15
CA ALA A 5 3.95 13.17 9.80
C ALA A 5 5.02 13.72 8.87
N ALA A 6 5.84 14.66 9.34
CA ALA A 6 6.91 15.27 8.55
C ALA A 6 8.00 14.25 8.19
N VAL A 7 8.44 13.44 9.16
CA VAL A 7 9.46 12.41 8.92
C VAL A 7 8.98 11.37 7.91
N VAL A 8 7.75 10.91 8.06
CA VAL A 8 7.18 9.93 7.12
C VAL A 8 7.04 10.53 5.72
N ALA A 9 6.56 11.77 5.62
CA ALA A 9 6.43 12.45 4.32
C ALA A 9 7.77 12.56 3.60
N GLU A 10 8.83 12.94 4.31
CA GLU A 10 10.18 13.01 3.75
C GLU A 10 10.70 11.63 3.35
N SER A 11 10.54 10.64 4.22
CA SER A 11 10.99 9.26 3.98
C SER A 11 10.32 8.64 2.76
N LEU A 12 9.06 8.98 2.50
CA LEU A 12 8.28 8.45 1.39
C LEU A 12 8.38 9.28 0.12
N GLY A 13 9.20 10.34 0.10
CA GLY A 13 9.40 11.14 -1.11
C GLY A 13 9.74 10.32 -2.35
N PRO A 14 10.76 9.43 -2.30
CA PRO A 14 11.08 8.56 -3.44
C PRO A 14 9.97 7.61 -3.84
N VAL A 15 9.14 7.16 -2.88
CA VAL A 15 7.98 6.33 -3.16
C VAL A 15 6.91 7.12 -3.90
N ARG A 16 6.61 8.32 -3.42
CA ARG A 16 5.60 9.20 -4.03
C ARG A 16 5.95 9.62 -5.45
N SER A 17 7.25 9.72 -5.76
CA SER A 17 7.72 10.11 -7.08
C SER A 17 7.85 8.95 -8.05
N TYR A 18 7.50 7.72 -7.63
CA TYR A 18 7.55 6.54 -8.48
C TYR A 18 6.74 6.74 -9.76
N GLN A 19 7.34 6.39 -10.90
CA GLN A 19 6.67 6.40 -12.20
C GLN A 19 6.76 5.00 -12.80
N PRO A 20 5.65 4.45 -13.30
CA PRO A 20 5.66 3.13 -13.90
C PRO A 20 6.41 3.11 -15.23
N LYS A 21 7.15 2.05 -15.49
CA LYS A 21 7.91 1.86 -16.73
C LYS A 21 7.29 0.79 -17.62
N ALA A 22 6.74 -0.26 -17.04
CA ALA A 22 6.08 -1.32 -17.79
C ALA A 22 4.78 -0.83 -18.44
N ARG A 23 4.34 -1.50 -19.50
CA ARG A 23 3.07 -1.18 -20.19
C ARG A 23 1.93 -2.01 -19.67
N ASP A 24 2.18 -3.29 -19.37
CA ASP A 24 1.17 -4.19 -18.81
C ASP A 24 0.79 -3.80 -17.41
N GLY A 25 -0.51 -3.70 -17.13
CA GLY A 25 -1.00 -3.25 -15.82
C GLY A 25 -0.59 -4.15 -14.67
N GLY A 26 -0.59 -5.46 -14.86
CA GLY A 26 -0.15 -6.40 -13.84
C GLY A 26 1.34 -6.26 -13.53
N GLN A 27 2.15 -6.12 -14.57
CA GLN A 27 3.59 -5.88 -14.41
C GLN A 27 3.87 -4.54 -13.74
N ARG A 28 3.09 -3.51 -14.04
CA ARG A 28 3.23 -2.20 -13.39
C ARG A 28 2.97 -2.28 -11.90
N VAL A 29 1.97 -3.05 -11.48
CA VAL A 29 1.68 -3.26 -10.07
C VAL A 29 2.83 -4.01 -9.40
N ARG A 30 3.35 -5.07 -10.02
CA ARG A 30 4.52 -5.79 -9.53
C ARG A 30 5.73 -4.86 -9.40
N GLU A 31 5.97 -4.06 -10.41
CA GLU A 31 7.06 -3.09 -10.42
C GLU A 31 6.95 -2.11 -9.26
N LEU A 32 5.73 -1.61 -8.99
CA LEU A 32 5.49 -0.72 -7.84
C LEU A 32 5.92 -1.40 -6.54
N PHE A 33 5.52 -2.64 -6.31
CA PHE A 33 5.88 -3.36 -5.08
C PHE A 33 7.38 -3.59 -4.97
N ILE A 34 8.02 -4.07 -6.03
CA ILE A 34 9.46 -4.34 -6.05
C ILE A 34 10.27 -3.06 -5.80
N GLN A 35 9.86 -1.95 -6.39
CA GLN A 35 10.61 -0.69 -6.31
C GLN A 35 10.40 0.05 -5.00
N THR A 36 9.26 -0.09 -4.35
CA THR A 36 8.92 0.72 -3.19
C THR A 36 9.02 -0.01 -1.84
N PHE A 37 8.85 -1.33 -1.80
CA PHE A 37 8.92 -2.08 -0.54
C PHE A 37 10.27 -1.94 0.20
N PRO A 38 11.42 -1.92 -0.48
CA PRO A 38 12.68 -1.67 0.23
C PRO A 38 12.68 -0.37 1.02
N ARG A 39 11.95 0.65 0.55
CA ARG A 39 11.83 1.91 1.25
C ARG A 39 11.00 1.76 2.54
N PHE A 40 9.93 0.98 2.48
CA PHE A 40 9.13 0.69 3.67
C PHE A 40 9.95 -0.02 4.75
N LYS A 41 10.73 -1.01 4.36
CA LYS A 41 11.62 -1.73 5.26
C LYS A 41 12.64 -0.81 5.92
N GLU A 42 13.24 0.08 5.15
CA GLU A 42 14.23 1.03 5.63
C GLU A 42 13.66 1.97 6.70
N PHE A 43 12.41 2.38 6.55
CA PHE A 43 11.76 3.32 7.45
C PHE A 43 10.66 2.68 8.29
N GLU A 44 10.75 1.38 8.52
CA GLU A 44 9.72 0.63 9.24
C GLU A 44 9.33 1.25 10.59
N PRO A 45 10.28 1.64 11.47
CA PRO A 45 9.89 2.24 12.76
C PRO A 45 9.04 3.50 12.61
N HIS A 46 9.38 4.35 11.65
CA HIS A 46 8.64 5.59 11.39
C HIS A 46 7.25 5.29 10.83
N MET A 47 7.15 4.31 9.95
CA MET A 47 5.87 3.92 9.37
C MET A 47 4.96 3.25 10.38
N ARG A 48 5.53 2.46 11.30
CA ARG A 48 4.77 1.87 12.42
C ARG A 48 4.23 2.99 13.34
N ALA A 49 5.03 3.99 13.62
CA ALA A 49 4.60 5.15 14.41
C ALA A 49 3.46 5.91 13.73
N ALA A 50 3.53 6.06 12.40
CA ALA A 50 2.47 6.71 11.63
C ALA A 50 1.17 5.90 11.66
N LEU A 51 1.26 4.58 11.57
CA LEU A 51 0.10 3.70 11.70
C LEU A 51 -0.54 3.85 13.08
N GLN A 52 0.27 3.80 14.13
CA GLN A 52 -0.20 3.98 15.50
C GLN A 52 -0.92 5.32 15.66
N LEU A 53 -0.32 6.40 15.16
CA LEU A 53 -0.91 7.73 15.21
C LEU A 53 -2.26 7.79 14.50
N SER A 54 -2.36 7.18 13.32
CA SER A 54 -3.62 7.18 12.57
C SER A 54 -4.73 6.42 13.30
N LEU A 55 -4.39 5.32 13.96
CA LEU A 55 -5.34 4.55 14.74
C LEU A 55 -5.79 5.31 15.99
N GLU A 56 -4.87 5.97 16.66
CA GLU A 56 -5.17 6.80 17.83
C GLU A 56 -6.08 7.96 17.45
N HIS A 57 -5.77 8.67 16.37
CA HIS A 57 -6.59 9.79 15.89
C HIS A 57 -8.00 9.35 15.53
N GLU A 58 -8.16 8.19 14.90
CA GLU A 58 -9.47 7.62 14.59
C GLU A 58 -10.29 7.40 15.87
N SER A 59 -9.68 6.79 16.88
CA SER A 59 -10.34 6.52 18.15
C SER A 59 -10.74 7.81 18.86
N LEU A 60 -9.84 8.79 18.92
CA LEU A 60 -10.11 10.07 19.57
C LEU A 60 -11.20 10.86 18.85
N GLU A 61 -11.19 10.85 17.51
CA GLU A 61 -12.22 11.54 16.72
C GLU A 61 -13.61 10.97 16.98
N ARG A 62 -13.71 9.64 17.06
CA ARG A 62 -15.00 8.96 17.31
C ARG A 62 -15.63 9.34 18.64
N VAL A 63 -14.84 9.61 19.67
CA VAL A 63 -15.36 10.02 20.98
C VAL A 63 -15.30 11.53 21.20
N GLY A 64 -14.94 12.30 20.19
CA GLY A 64 -14.93 13.76 20.24
C GLY A 64 -13.79 14.36 21.05
N LEU A 65 -12.69 13.63 21.25
CA LEU A 65 -11.54 14.07 22.04
C LEU A 65 -10.30 14.44 21.21
N LEU A 66 -10.39 14.39 19.89
CA LEU A 66 -9.26 14.78 19.06
C LEU A 66 -9.09 16.29 19.01
N GLU A 67 -7.94 16.79 19.51
CA GLU A 67 -7.66 18.21 19.62
C GLU A 67 -6.77 18.75 18.51
N GLU A 68 -6.09 17.88 17.75
CA GLU A 68 -5.23 18.26 16.64
C GLU A 68 -5.82 17.81 15.30
N PRO A 69 -5.36 18.35 14.15
CA PRO A 69 -5.81 17.88 12.87
C PRO A 69 -5.55 16.38 12.69
N ARG A 70 -6.53 15.67 12.17
CA ARG A 70 -6.43 14.23 12.00
C ARG A 70 -5.31 13.86 11.03
N TYR A 71 -4.42 12.94 11.46
CA TYR A 71 -3.41 12.36 10.59
C TYR A 71 -4.05 11.35 9.66
N ARG A 72 -3.94 11.58 8.35
CA ARG A 72 -4.52 10.72 7.33
C ARG A 72 -3.43 10.02 6.53
N ARG A 73 -3.62 8.73 6.31
CA ARG A 73 -2.76 7.90 5.48
C ARG A 73 -3.48 7.64 4.17
N GLY A 74 -3.11 8.29 3.10
CA GLY A 74 -3.87 8.16 1.84
C GLY A 74 -3.01 8.06 0.59
N PHE A 75 -1.70 8.22 0.68
CA PHE A 75 -0.86 8.29 -0.51
C PHE A 75 -0.83 6.99 -1.31
N ARG A 76 -1.04 5.82 -0.68
CA ARG A 76 -1.02 4.52 -1.36
C ARG A 76 -2.08 4.41 -2.45
N ARG A 77 -3.21 5.03 -2.25
CA ARG A 77 -4.30 5.00 -3.22
C ARG A 77 -3.86 5.58 -4.57
N GLY A 78 -3.25 6.75 -4.55
CA GLY A 78 -2.75 7.39 -5.78
C GLY A 78 -1.66 6.58 -6.47
N LEU A 79 -0.77 5.97 -5.70
CA LEU A 79 0.29 5.12 -6.26
C LEU A 79 -0.28 3.87 -6.93
N LEU A 80 -1.22 3.20 -6.29
CA LEU A 80 -1.86 2.02 -6.85
C LEU A 80 -2.65 2.35 -8.11
N GLU A 81 -3.40 3.45 -8.11
CA GLU A 81 -4.15 3.89 -9.28
C GLU A 81 -3.21 4.25 -10.44
N ARG A 82 -2.08 4.87 -10.16
CA ARG A 82 -1.07 5.19 -11.16
C ARG A 82 -0.47 3.93 -11.77
N ALA A 83 -0.12 2.96 -10.95
CA ALA A 83 0.46 1.71 -11.43
C ALA A 83 -0.55 0.90 -12.23
N ALA A 84 -1.75 0.72 -11.70
CA ALA A 84 -2.77 -0.18 -12.25
C ALA A 84 -3.65 0.45 -13.33
N GLY A 85 -3.39 1.70 -13.71
CA GLY A 85 -4.20 2.42 -14.69
C GLY A 85 -4.63 1.61 -15.92
N PRO A 86 -3.70 0.89 -16.60
CA PRO A 86 -4.07 0.09 -17.78
C PRO A 86 -5.09 -1.02 -17.51
N LEU A 87 -5.23 -1.48 -16.27
CA LEU A 87 -6.20 -2.52 -15.92
C LEU A 87 -7.63 -2.00 -15.87
N ARG A 88 -7.81 -0.71 -15.77
CA ARG A 88 -9.14 -0.11 -15.62
C ARG A 88 -10.07 -0.47 -16.77
N GLN A 89 -9.60 -0.35 -18.02
CA GLN A 89 -10.38 -0.73 -19.19
C GLN A 89 -10.60 -2.24 -19.28
N GLN A 90 -9.57 -3.02 -19.00
CA GLN A 90 -9.65 -4.47 -19.06
C GLN A 90 -10.67 -5.05 -18.07
N LEU A 91 -10.67 -4.52 -16.84
CA LEU A 91 -11.49 -5.07 -15.76
C LEU A 91 -12.89 -4.48 -15.69
N GLY A 92 -13.07 -3.25 -16.14
CA GLY A 92 -14.26 -2.46 -15.88
C GLY A 92 -14.24 -1.88 -14.46
N ARG A 93 -15.08 -0.89 -14.23
CA ARG A 93 -15.08 -0.08 -13.00
C ARG A 93 -15.19 -0.91 -11.71
N ARG A 94 -16.13 -1.84 -11.68
CA ARG A 94 -16.41 -2.62 -10.47
C ARG A 94 -15.23 -3.51 -10.06
N ARG A 95 -14.69 -4.27 -11.02
CA ARG A 95 -13.57 -5.17 -10.76
C ARG A 95 -12.29 -4.41 -10.47
N TYR A 96 -12.08 -3.30 -11.18
CA TYR A 96 -10.95 -2.42 -10.93
C TYR A 96 -10.99 -1.85 -9.51
N ASP A 97 -12.12 -1.32 -9.09
CA ASP A 97 -12.28 -0.74 -7.75
C ASP A 97 -12.01 -1.79 -6.66
N ARG A 98 -12.55 -3.00 -6.85
CA ARG A 98 -12.30 -4.11 -5.91
C ARG A 98 -10.82 -4.48 -5.85
N LEU A 99 -10.15 -4.54 -6.99
CA LEU A 99 -8.72 -4.85 -7.05
C LEU A 99 -7.90 -3.77 -6.34
N MET A 100 -8.21 -2.50 -6.56
CA MET A 100 -7.50 -1.41 -5.88
C MET A 100 -7.63 -1.50 -4.36
N LYS A 101 -8.82 -1.77 -3.87
CA LYS A 101 -9.06 -1.94 -2.44
C LYS A 101 -8.30 -3.15 -1.88
N ALA A 102 -8.33 -4.27 -2.59
CA ALA A 102 -7.60 -5.47 -2.18
C ALA A 102 -6.10 -5.23 -2.15
N LEU A 103 -5.54 -4.61 -3.19
CA LEU A 103 -4.12 -4.28 -3.24
C LEU A 103 -3.71 -3.35 -2.10
N SER A 104 -4.59 -2.43 -1.70
CA SER A 104 -4.29 -1.48 -0.62
C SER A 104 -4.09 -2.16 0.74
N ILE A 105 -4.60 -3.36 0.91
CA ILE A 105 -4.41 -4.14 2.15
C ILE A 105 -2.98 -4.67 2.25
N VAL A 106 -2.39 -5.05 1.12
CA VAL A 106 -1.04 -5.64 1.09
C VAL A 106 0.05 -4.64 0.71
N TYR A 107 -0.30 -3.40 0.46
CA TYR A 107 0.67 -2.36 0.12
C TYR A 107 0.92 -1.45 1.32
N GLY A 108 2.17 -1.28 1.71
CA GLY A 108 2.57 -0.40 2.80
C GLY A 108 3.14 -1.14 3.99
N ILE A 109 2.93 -0.63 5.19
CA ILE A 109 3.53 -1.17 6.41
C ILE A 109 2.75 -2.35 7.00
N GLU A 110 1.47 -2.47 6.71
CA GLU A 110 0.62 -3.48 7.34
C GLU A 110 1.10 -4.91 7.14
N PRO A 111 1.56 -5.34 5.94
CA PRO A 111 2.11 -6.69 5.80
C PRO A 111 3.30 -6.96 6.72
N TYR A 112 4.17 -5.96 6.93
CA TYR A 112 5.29 -6.09 7.85
C TYR A 112 4.80 -6.27 9.28
N VAL A 113 3.80 -5.50 9.70
CA VAL A 113 3.24 -5.59 11.05
C VAL A 113 2.66 -6.99 11.29
N VAL A 114 1.82 -7.46 10.38
CA VAL A 114 1.16 -8.77 10.52
C VAL A 114 2.19 -9.90 10.52
N LEU A 115 3.05 -9.93 9.53
CA LEU A 115 3.95 -11.08 9.35
C LEU A 115 5.09 -11.09 10.36
N LYS A 116 5.63 -9.94 10.70
CA LYS A 116 6.71 -9.86 11.69
C LYS A 116 6.20 -10.08 13.11
N ASP A 117 5.12 -9.42 13.48
CA ASP A 117 4.63 -9.44 14.87
C ASP A 117 3.93 -10.76 15.22
N ILE A 118 3.21 -11.36 14.28
CA ILE A 118 2.48 -12.60 14.54
C ILE A 118 3.33 -13.82 14.21
N TRP A 119 4.08 -13.79 13.12
CA TRP A 119 4.79 -14.97 12.60
C TRP A 119 6.30 -14.93 12.77
N GLY A 120 6.87 -13.81 13.17
CA GLY A 120 8.32 -13.66 13.27
C GLY A 120 9.04 -13.68 11.94
N SER A 121 8.34 -13.35 10.86
CA SER A 121 8.92 -13.36 9.51
C SER A 121 10.00 -12.29 9.33
N GLY A 122 11.01 -12.58 8.52
CA GLY A 122 12.00 -11.58 8.12
C GLY A 122 11.49 -10.72 6.97
N ASP A 123 12.19 -9.64 6.68
CA ASP A 123 11.80 -8.68 5.63
C ASP A 123 11.63 -9.33 4.26
N ARG A 124 12.54 -10.23 3.90
CA ARG A 124 12.50 -10.92 2.62
C ARG A 124 11.24 -11.77 2.47
N GLU A 125 10.84 -12.47 3.51
CA GLU A 125 9.63 -13.29 3.49
C GLU A 125 8.39 -12.41 3.35
N VAL A 126 8.36 -11.26 4.03
CA VAL A 126 7.26 -10.30 3.87
C VAL A 126 7.13 -9.89 2.40
N GLU A 127 8.23 -9.53 1.75
CA GLU A 127 8.24 -9.13 0.34
C GLU A 127 7.81 -10.26 -0.58
N GLU A 128 8.26 -11.47 -0.34
CA GLU A 128 7.89 -12.66 -1.12
C GLU A 128 6.40 -12.96 -1.01
N ILE A 129 5.85 -12.93 0.19
CA ILE A 129 4.43 -13.19 0.43
C ILE A 129 3.57 -12.10 -0.20
N ALA A 130 3.93 -10.82 0.00
CA ALA A 130 3.20 -9.72 -0.59
C ALA A 130 3.17 -9.83 -2.12
N GLY A 131 4.31 -10.16 -2.74
CA GLY A 131 4.41 -10.35 -4.18
C GLY A 131 3.55 -11.51 -4.68
N TRP A 132 3.52 -12.61 -3.95
CA TRP A 132 2.69 -13.76 -4.28
C TRP A 132 1.20 -13.40 -4.23
N ILE A 133 0.78 -12.67 -3.20
CA ILE A 133 -0.61 -12.21 -3.06
C ILE A 133 -0.99 -11.28 -4.21
N VAL A 134 -0.12 -10.35 -4.55
CA VAL A 134 -0.35 -9.40 -5.65
C VAL A 134 -0.57 -10.14 -6.98
N ASP A 135 0.30 -11.09 -7.28
CA ASP A 135 0.17 -11.88 -8.51
C ASP A 135 -1.16 -12.66 -8.53
N ALA A 136 -1.51 -13.29 -7.42
CA ALA A 136 -2.75 -14.04 -7.30
C ALA A 136 -3.98 -13.15 -7.50
N MET A 137 -3.98 -11.94 -6.91
CA MET A 137 -5.10 -11.01 -7.02
C MET A 137 -5.26 -10.48 -8.44
N VAL A 138 -4.16 -10.09 -9.08
CA VAL A 138 -4.20 -9.59 -10.46
C VAL A 138 -4.68 -10.70 -11.41
N ASP A 139 -4.14 -11.90 -11.27
CA ASP A 139 -4.54 -13.05 -12.09
C ASP A 139 -6.03 -13.38 -11.91
N ALA A 140 -6.51 -13.37 -10.68
CA ALA A 140 -7.92 -13.64 -10.37
C ALA A 140 -8.83 -12.59 -11.03
N ALA A 141 -8.47 -11.31 -10.89
CA ALA A 141 -9.24 -10.22 -11.48
C ALA A 141 -9.30 -10.33 -13.02
N LEU A 142 -8.16 -10.63 -13.65
CA LEU A 142 -8.10 -10.79 -15.10
C LEU A 142 -8.91 -11.99 -15.59
N ARG A 143 -8.86 -13.10 -14.89
CA ARG A 143 -9.66 -14.29 -15.22
C ARG A 143 -11.16 -14.01 -15.12
N GLU A 144 -11.59 -13.32 -14.05
CA GLU A 144 -13.00 -12.96 -13.87
C GLU A 144 -13.52 -12.07 -15.00
N SER A 145 -12.66 -11.21 -15.54
CA SER A 145 -13.04 -10.32 -16.63
C SER A 145 -12.96 -10.98 -18.00
N GLY A 146 -12.37 -12.17 -18.10
CA GLY A 146 -12.09 -12.82 -19.36
C GLY A 146 -10.92 -12.20 -20.13
N SER A 147 -10.11 -11.37 -19.50
CA SER A 147 -9.04 -10.59 -20.14
C SER A 147 -7.65 -11.22 -20.04
N ARG A 148 -7.53 -12.51 -20.04
CA ARG A 148 -6.21 -13.17 -19.96
C ARG A 148 -5.49 -13.20 -21.26
#